data_5fe9e4fac7b07a4166acb0c8ba99fb21
#
_entry.id   5fe9e4fac7b07a4166acb0c8ba99fb21
#
_cell.length_a   1.000
_cell.length_b   1.000
_cell.length_c   1.000
_cell.angle_alpha   90.00
_cell.angle_beta   90.00
_cell.angle_gamma   90.00
#
_symmetry.space_group_name_H-M   'P 1'
#
loop_
_entity.id
_entity.type
_entity.pdbx_description
1 polymer ?
#
loop_
_entity_poly.entity_id
_entity_poly.type
_entity_poly.pdbx_seq_one_letter_code
_entity_poly.pdbx_strand_id
1 'polypeptide(L)'
;MTNQPNPTRRDMPTSAQIKAELAHERYKRRYRSVLRSTIYGLMAVAAAAVLIATLVTPVLKIYGSSMTPTMEEGNIVVALKGSNFAQGDIVAFYYNNKILTKRVIAGPGEWVTVDEDGSVYVNNVKLNEPYLTEKSLGDSNITYPYQVPADRWFVMGDHRSTSVDSRNTAVGCVADETIVGRIVWNVWPLDRFGPVK
;
A
#
# COMPACT_ATOMS: atom_id res chain seq x y z
N MET A 1 48.85 71.13 -33.37
CA MET A 1 47.92 70.30 -34.14
C MET A 1 47.96 68.85 -33.57
N THR A 2 47.13 68.51 -32.69
CA THR A 2 47.03 67.21 -32.03
C THR A 2 46.20 66.31 -32.91
N ASN A 3 46.84 65.29 -33.45
CA ASN A 3 46.19 64.27 -34.24
C ASN A 3 45.51 63.28 -33.27
N GLN A 4 44.22 63.39 -33.01
CA GLN A 4 43.49 62.39 -32.27
C GLN A 4 43.25 61.20 -33.21
N PRO A 5 43.53 59.95 -32.75
CA PRO A 5 43.17 58.77 -33.50
C PRO A 5 41.67 58.62 -33.54
N ASN A 6 41.10 58.46 -34.73
CA ASN A 6 39.70 58.22 -34.98
C ASN A 6 39.27 56.86 -34.36
N PRO A 7 38.38 56.85 -33.34
CA PRO A 7 37.92 55.57 -32.75
C PRO A 7 36.73 55.12 -33.59
N THR A 8 36.85 54.04 -34.31
CA THR A 8 35.75 53.21 -34.80
C THR A 8 35.98 52.70 -36.23
N ARG A 9 36.89 51.79 -36.35
CA ARG A 9 36.61 50.58 -37.13
C ARG A 9 36.47 49.45 -36.14
N ARG A 10 35.27 49.20 -35.62
CA ARG A 10 34.99 47.94 -34.96
C ARG A 10 35.32 46.86 -35.98
N ASP A 11 36.32 46.06 -35.72
CA ASP A 11 36.67 44.92 -36.54
C ASP A 11 35.43 44.09 -36.75
N MET A 12 34.86 44.12 -37.92
CA MET A 12 33.72 43.28 -38.23
C MET A 12 34.19 41.83 -38.12
N PRO A 13 33.46 40.93 -37.34
CA PRO A 13 33.89 39.57 -37.16
C PRO A 13 33.99 38.87 -38.51
N THR A 14 35.04 38.13 -38.71
CA THR A 14 35.25 37.32 -39.91
C THR A 14 34.14 36.30 -40.08
N SER A 15 33.83 35.91 -41.31
CA SER A 15 32.79 34.90 -41.61
C SER A 15 33.04 33.57 -40.89
N ALA A 16 34.29 33.23 -40.61
CA ALA A 16 34.68 32.09 -39.83
C ALA A 16 34.29 32.20 -38.33
N GLN A 17 34.49 33.41 -37.74
CA GLN A 17 34.10 33.68 -36.35
C GLN A 17 32.57 33.66 -36.20
N ILE A 18 31.83 34.24 -37.15
CA ILE A 18 30.34 34.21 -37.14
C ILE A 18 29.83 32.76 -37.26
N LYS A 19 30.45 31.91 -38.11
CA LYS A 19 30.07 30.51 -38.24
C LYS A 19 30.34 29.73 -36.97
N ALA A 20 31.48 29.95 -36.29
CA ALA A 20 31.80 29.31 -35.03
C ALA A 20 30.83 29.67 -33.89
N GLU A 21 30.50 30.97 -33.79
CA GLU A 21 29.53 31.47 -32.79
C GLU A 21 28.13 30.91 -33.05
N LEU A 22 27.67 30.89 -34.31
CA LEU A 22 26.41 30.28 -34.69
C LEU A 22 26.37 28.76 -34.38
N ALA A 23 27.45 28.03 -34.61
CA ALA A 23 27.55 26.63 -34.29
C ALA A 23 27.45 26.41 -32.77
N HIS A 24 28.13 27.25 -31.97
CA HIS A 24 28.08 27.22 -30.52
C HIS A 24 26.68 27.52 -29.96
N GLU A 25 26.04 28.58 -30.48
CA GLU A 25 24.66 28.94 -30.07
C GLU A 25 23.63 27.87 -30.50
N ARG A 26 23.76 27.28 -31.68
CA ARG A 26 22.94 26.14 -32.12
C ARG A 26 23.13 24.94 -31.23
N TYR A 27 24.34 24.61 -30.81
CA TYR A 27 24.64 23.53 -29.90
C TYR A 27 24.01 23.78 -28.53
N LYS A 28 24.17 24.96 -27.93
CA LYS A 28 23.53 25.34 -26.67
C LYS A 28 22.02 25.25 -26.73
N ARG A 29 21.39 25.77 -27.79
CA ARG A 29 19.94 25.70 -27.97
C ARG A 29 19.46 24.25 -28.09
N ARG A 30 20.14 23.43 -28.89
CA ARG A 30 19.84 22.00 -29.05
C ARG A 30 20.00 21.26 -27.74
N TYR A 31 21.09 21.48 -27.02
CA TYR A 31 21.33 20.88 -25.72
C TYR A 31 20.24 21.21 -24.69
N ARG A 32 19.89 22.49 -24.58
CA ARG A 32 18.79 22.95 -23.71
C ARG A 32 17.44 22.34 -24.10
N SER A 33 17.16 22.22 -25.39
CA SER A 33 15.92 21.61 -25.87
C SER A 33 15.86 20.13 -25.55
N VAL A 34 16.95 19.38 -25.79
CA VAL A 34 17.04 17.96 -25.46
C VAL A 34 16.92 17.77 -23.96
N LEU A 35 17.66 18.56 -23.16
CA LEU A 35 17.60 18.48 -21.70
C LEU A 35 16.18 18.71 -21.16
N ARG A 36 15.50 19.75 -21.65
CA ARG A 36 14.10 20.02 -21.26
C ARG A 36 13.18 18.87 -21.65
N SER A 37 13.28 18.36 -22.88
CA SER A 37 12.47 17.24 -23.35
C SER A 37 12.70 15.98 -22.50
N THR A 38 13.95 15.69 -22.15
CA THR A 38 14.28 14.57 -21.27
C THR A 38 13.70 14.74 -19.85
N ILE A 39 13.82 15.95 -19.28
CA ILE A 39 13.26 16.25 -17.96
C ILE A 39 11.73 16.08 -17.98
N TYR A 40 11.04 16.65 -18.98
CA TYR A 40 9.58 16.50 -19.07
C TYR A 40 9.17 15.04 -19.31
N GLY A 41 9.92 14.28 -20.10
CA GLY A 41 9.69 12.85 -20.27
C GLY A 41 9.81 12.08 -18.96
N LEU A 42 10.87 12.33 -18.21
CA LEU A 42 11.07 11.71 -16.89
C LEU A 42 9.97 12.11 -15.90
N MET A 43 9.57 13.37 -15.87
CA MET A 43 8.47 13.85 -15.04
C MET A 43 7.15 13.18 -15.40
N ALA A 44 6.85 13.00 -16.68
CA ALA A 44 5.63 12.34 -17.14
C ALA A 44 5.61 10.85 -16.72
N VAL A 45 6.74 10.15 -16.88
CA VAL A 45 6.87 8.76 -16.44
C VAL A 45 6.75 8.64 -14.92
N ALA A 46 7.39 9.53 -14.17
CA ALA A 46 7.29 9.55 -12.71
C ALA A 46 5.85 9.82 -12.24
N ALA A 47 5.17 10.78 -12.86
CA ALA A 47 3.77 11.09 -12.55
C ALA A 47 2.84 9.89 -12.85
N ALA A 48 3.03 9.23 -13.99
CA ALA A 48 2.28 8.02 -14.34
C ALA A 48 2.53 6.89 -13.34
N ALA A 49 3.78 6.67 -12.95
CA ALA A 49 4.14 5.66 -11.95
C ALA A 49 3.49 5.92 -10.59
N VAL A 50 3.48 7.18 -10.11
CA VAL A 50 2.81 7.58 -8.87
C VAL A 50 1.30 7.35 -8.97
N LEU A 51 0.67 7.73 -10.09
CA LEU A 51 -0.76 7.50 -10.29
C LEU A 51 -1.11 6.01 -10.27
N ILE A 52 -0.36 5.17 -10.95
CA ILE A 52 -0.58 3.72 -10.94
C ILE A 52 -0.38 3.16 -9.53
N ALA A 53 0.69 3.57 -8.84
CA ALA A 53 0.96 3.14 -7.48
C ALA A 53 -0.21 3.50 -6.55
N THR A 54 -0.69 4.73 -6.54
CA THR A 54 -1.80 5.16 -5.67
C THR A 54 -3.13 4.48 -5.97
N LEU A 55 -3.37 4.07 -7.23
CA LEU A 55 -4.58 3.35 -7.60
C LEU A 55 -4.56 1.87 -7.18
N VAL A 56 -3.38 1.26 -7.14
CA VAL A 56 -3.19 -0.18 -6.87
C VAL A 56 -2.85 -0.46 -5.41
N THR A 57 -2.15 0.47 -4.74
CA THR A 57 -1.62 0.29 -3.38
C THR A 57 -2.18 1.32 -2.40
N PRO A 58 -3.40 1.11 -1.86
CA PRO A 58 -3.90 1.97 -0.80
C PRO A 58 -3.01 1.94 0.43
N VAL A 59 -2.73 3.12 0.98
CA VAL A 59 -1.97 3.30 2.22
C VAL A 59 -2.96 3.57 3.34
N LEU A 60 -2.85 2.82 4.42
CA LEU A 60 -3.79 2.85 5.54
C LEU A 60 -3.04 3.12 6.84
N LYS A 61 -3.67 3.86 7.75
CA LYS A 61 -3.21 4.02 9.14
C LYS A 61 -4.04 3.11 10.04
N ILE A 62 -3.37 2.32 10.86
CA ILE A 62 -4.01 1.39 11.80
C ILE A 62 -4.51 2.17 13.02
N TYR A 63 -5.73 1.86 13.41
CA TYR A 63 -6.38 2.36 14.62
C TYR A 63 -6.85 1.21 15.49
N GLY A 64 -6.66 1.34 16.81
CA GLY A 64 -7.03 0.35 17.79
C GLY A 64 -6.04 -0.81 17.91
N SER A 65 -6.34 -1.71 18.85
CA SER A 65 -5.43 -2.78 19.30
C SER A 65 -5.82 -4.18 18.83
N SER A 66 -6.87 -4.33 18.01
CA SER A 66 -7.42 -5.66 17.67
C SER A 66 -6.49 -6.55 16.85
N MET A 67 -5.40 -6.01 16.30
CA MET A 67 -4.39 -6.72 15.53
C MET A 67 -3.03 -6.80 16.24
N THR A 68 -2.95 -6.42 17.51
CA THR A 68 -1.73 -6.62 18.31
C THR A 68 -1.49 -8.11 18.56
N PRO A 69 -0.23 -8.56 18.55
CA PRO A 69 1.00 -7.79 18.43
C PRO A 69 1.46 -7.54 16.99
N THR A 70 0.77 -8.13 16.00
CA THR A 70 1.18 -8.05 14.57
C THR A 70 1.21 -6.61 14.07
N MET A 71 0.18 -5.84 14.41
CA MET A 71 0.10 -4.40 14.09
C MET A 71 -0.40 -3.62 15.30
N GLU A 72 0.18 -2.46 15.51
CA GLU A 72 -0.15 -1.55 16.60
C GLU A 72 -0.83 -0.29 16.08
N GLU A 73 -1.55 0.37 16.97
CA GLU A 73 -2.14 1.67 16.64
C GLU A 73 -1.07 2.67 16.22
N GLY A 74 -1.35 3.39 15.14
CA GLY A 74 -0.43 4.34 14.55
C GLY A 74 0.46 3.77 13.45
N ASN A 75 0.50 2.45 13.26
CA ASN A 75 1.23 1.85 12.13
C ASN A 75 0.66 2.37 10.80
N ILE A 76 1.54 2.61 9.82
CA ILE A 76 1.16 2.93 8.45
C ILE A 76 1.51 1.72 7.59
N VAL A 77 0.52 1.18 6.92
CA VAL A 77 0.63 -0.05 6.14
C VAL A 77 0.21 0.17 4.70
N VAL A 78 0.79 -0.61 3.81
CA VAL A 78 0.43 -0.66 2.39
C VAL A 78 -0.37 -1.93 2.15
N ALA A 79 -1.51 -1.76 1.50
CA ALA A 79 -2.32 -2.88 1.03
C ALA A 79 -2.21 -3.01 -0.50
N LEU A 80 -2.44 -4.21 -1.00
CA LEU A 80 -2.60 -4.49 -2.42
C LEU A 80 -4.06 -4.83 -2.70
N LYS A 81 -4.65 -4.15 -3.67
CA LYS A 81 -5.97 -4.52 -4.20
C LYS A 81 -5.88 -5.87 -4.89
N GLY A 82 -6.86 -6.72 -4.68
CA GLY A 82 -6.96 -8.04 -5.29
C GLY A 82 -8.15 -8.79 -4.73
N SER A 83 -8.50 -9.90 -5.34
CA SER A 83 -9.61 -10.78 -4.94
C SER A 83 -9.16 -12.17 -4.49
N ASN A 84 -7.89 -12.50 -4.63
CA ASN A 84 -7.37 -13.81 -4.21
C ASN A 84 -6.76 -13.70 -2.82
N PHE A 85 -7.58 -13.94 -1.80
CA PHE A 85 -7.12 -13.99 -0.41
C PHE A 85 -6.90 -15.44 0.00
N ALA A 86 -5.96 -15.65 0.89
CA ALA A 86 -5.65 -16.95 1.47
C ALA A 86 -5.75 -16.91 2.99
N GLN A 87 -5.91 -18.07 3.60
CA GLN A 87 -5.82 -18.24 5.05
C GLN A 87 -4.50 -17.67 5.58
N GLY A 88 -4.57 -16.82 6.59
CA GLY A 88 -3.43 -16.12 7.17
C GLY A 88 -3.21 -14.71 6.62
N ASP A 89 -3.77 -14.36 5.47
CA ASP A 89 -3.67 -12.99 4.94
C ASP A 89 -4.36 -11.99 5.86
N ILE A 90 -3.79 -10.80 5.98
CA ILE A 90 -4.41 -9.70 6.70
C ILE A 90 -5.11 -8.79 5.70
N VAL A 91 -6.39 -8.59 5.88
CA VAL A 91 -7.23 -7.79 4.96
C VAL A 91 -7.77 -6.54 5.66
N ALA A 92 -7.85 -5.47 4.89
CA ALA A 92 -8.57 -4.25 5.25
C ALA A 92 -9.89 -4.22 4.51
N PHE A 93 -10.99 -3.94 5.19
CA PHE A 93 -12.33 -3.93 4.60
C PHE A 93 -13.21 -2.82 5.17
N TYR A 94 -14.18 -2.39 4.39
CA TYR A 94 -15.16 -1.41 4.82
C TYR A 94 -16.18 -2.05 5.76
N TYR A 95 -16.38 -1.42 6.91
CA TYR A 95 -17.39 -1.77 7.88
C TYR A 95 -18.08 -0.49 8.36
N ASN A 96 -19.36 -0.32 8.02
CA ASN A 96 -20.07 0.95 8.20
C ASN A 96 -19.26 2.10 7.57
N ASN A 97 -18.92 3.12 8.35
CA ASN A 97 -18.15 4.28 7.87
C ASN A 97 -16.65 4.22 8.27
N LYS A 98 -16.10 3.01 8.49
CA LYS A 98 -14.72 2.77 8.95
C LYS A 98 -14.07 1.69 8.11
N ILE A 99 -12.74 1.65 8.14
CA ILE A 99 -11.96 0.54 7.62
C ILE A 99 -11.48 -0.28 8.81
N LEU A 100 -11.83 -1.55 8.84
CA LEU A 100 -11.32 -2.51 9.81
C LEU A 100 -10.22 -3.37 9.18
N THR A 101 -9.34 -3.85 10.03
CA THR A 101 -8.26 -4.74 9.64
C THR A 101 -8.36 -6.01 10.46
N LYS A 102 -8.39 -7.18 9.78
CA LYS A 102 -8.48 -8.50 10.40
C LYS A 102 -7.69 -9.52 9.59
N ARG A 103 -7.41 -10.67 10.20
CA ARG A 103 -6.78 -11.81 9.54
C ARG A 103 -7.83 -12.77 8.99
N VAL A 104 -7.62 -13.23 7.77
CA VAL A 104 -8.43 -14.28 7.14
C VAL A 104 -8.16 -15.61 7.82
N ILE A 105 -9.20 -16.23 8.32
CA ILE A 105 -9.17 -17.54 8.97
C ILE A 105 -9.68 -18.62 8.02
N ALA A 106 -10.78 -18.35 7.34
CA ALA A 106 -11.37 -19.31 6.42
C ALA A 106 -12.03 -18.60 5.24
N GLY A 107 -12.04 -19.27 4.10
CA GLY A 107 -12.66 -18.82 2.85
C GLY A 107 -14.07 -19.36 2.64
N PRO A 108 -14.67 -19.01 1.51
CA PRO A 108 -16.03 -19.41 1.14
C PRO A 108 -16.24 -20.93 1.22
N GLY A 109 -17.33 -21.38 1.84
CA GLY A 109 -17.71 -22.79 1.96
C GLY A 109 -17.00 -23.58 3.05
N GLU A 110 -15.92 -23.06 3.64
CA GLU A 110 -15.18 -23.73 4.70
C GLU A 110 -15.93 -23.71 6.03
N TRP A 111 -15.66 -24.68 6.88
CA TRP A 111 -16.24 -24.80 8.20
C TRP A 111 -15.26 -24.33 9.27
N VAL A 112 -15.72 -23.45 10.14
CA VAL A 112 -14.93 -22.91 11.26
C VAL A 112 -15.52 -23.38 12.57
N THR A 113 -14.63 -23.84 13.47
CA THR A 113 -14.95 -24.10 14.88
C THR A 113 -13.95 -23.36 15.74
N VAL A 114 -14.43 -22.70 16.78
CA VAL A 114 -13.58 -22.10 17.81
C VAL A 114 -13.99 -22.71 19.14
N ASP A 115 -13.04 -23.38 19.77
CA ASP A 115 -13.25 -24.02 21.07
C ASP A 115 -13.29 -22.99 22.22
N GLU A 116 -13.73 -23.40 23.40
CA GLU A 116 -13.78 -22.57 24.61
C GLU A 116 -12.39 -22.00 25.00
N ASP A 117 -11.32 -22.76 24.72
CA ASP A 117 -9.94 -22.35 24.95
C ASP A 117 -9.42 -21.36 23.89
N GLY A 118 -10.25 -21.04 22.90
CA GLY A 118 -9.90 -20.15 21.76
C GLY A 118 -9.09 -20.83 20.66
N SER A 119 -8.93 -22.17 20.68
CA SER A 119 -8.32 -22.89 19.56
C SER A 119 -9.24 -22.89 18.35
N VAL A 120 -8.69 -22.59 17.18
CA VAL A 120 -9.43 -22.49 15.93
C VAL A 120 -9.18 -23.70 15.05
N TYR A 121 -10.25 -24.20 14.44
CA TYR A 121 -10.21 -25.29 13.47
C TYR A 121 -10.91 -24.85 12.19
N VAL A 122 -10.31 -25.19 11.07
CA VAL A 122 -10.90 -25.01 9.74
C VAL A 122 -11.01 -26.37 9.08
N ASN A 123 -12.23 -26.75 8.69
CA ASN A 123 -12.53 -28.08 8.12
C ASN A 123 -12.01 -29.23 9.04
N ASN A 124 -12.19 -29.08 10.36
CA ASN A 124 -11.72 -29.99 11.43
C ASN A 124 -10.19 -30.09 11.57
N VAL A 125 -9.40 -29.26 10.86
CA VAL A 125 -7.95 -29.18 11.02
C VAL A 125 -7.61 -28.01 11.92
N LYS A 126 -6.86 -28.28 13.00
CA LYS A 126 -6.41 -27.25 13.94
C LYS A 126 -5.50 -26.25 13.25
N LEU A 127 -5.82 -24.97 13.35
CA LEU A 127 -5.03 -23.90 12.77
C LEU A 127 -3.76 -23.66 13.61
N ASN A 128 -2.63 -23.53 12.94
CA ASN A 128 -1.38 -23.12 13.56
C ASN A 128 -1.28 -21.59 13.54
N GLU A 129 -1.26 -20.98 14.72
CA GLU A 129 -1.39 -19.53 14.88
C GLU A 129 -0.22 -18.93 15.68
N PRO A 130 1.00 -18.95 15.13
CA PRO A 130 2.20 -18.50 15.84
C PRO A 130 2.23 -16.98 16.08
N TYR A 131 1.34 -16.23 15.43
CA TYR A 131 1.20 -14.79 15.56
C TYR A 131 0.42 -14.35 16.81
N LEU A 132 -0.24 -15.29 17.49
CA LEU A 132 -1.00 -14.98 18.70
C LEU A 132 -0.09 -14.96 19.93
N THR A 133 -0.33 -14.00 20.81
CA THR A 133 0.21 -14.03 22.19
C THR A 133 -0.68 -14.84 23.12
N GLU A 134 -1.98 -14.79 22.91
CA GLU A 134 -2.99 -15.43 23.74
C GLU A 134 -4.16 -15.91 22.89
N LYS A 135 -4.65 -17.11 23.18
CA LYS A 135 -5.88 -17.66 22.62
C LYS A 135 -7.06 -17.22 23.46
N SER A 136 -8.18 -16.95 22.84
CA SER A 136 -9.43 -16.64 23.52
C SER A 136 -10.60 -16.84 22.57
N LEU A 137 -11.72 -17.36 23.07
CA LEU A 137 -12.98 -17.38 22.34
C LEU A 137 -13.44 -15.95 22.05
N GLY A 138 -13.13 -14.99 22.93
CA GLY A 138 -13.48 -13.59 22.80
C GLY A 138 -14.99 -13.33 22.78
N ASP A 139 -15.39 -12.24 22.14
CA ASP A 139 -16.80 -11.88 21.97
C ASP A 139 -17.42 -12.67 20.81
N SER A 140 -17.97 -13.86 21.14
CA SER A 140 -18.59 -14.77 20.17
C SER A 140 -20.07 -14.99 20.50
N ASN A 141 -20.93 -14.76 19.52
CA ASN A 141 -22.37 -14.99 19.62
C ASN A 141 -22.94 -15.84 18.47
N ILE A 142 -22.06 -16.52 17.73
CA ILE A 142 -22.44 -17.48 16.67
C ILE A 142 -22.37 -18.92 17.20
N THR A 143 -23.07 -19.83 16.52
CA THR A 143 -23.03 -21.27 16.82
C THR A 143 -21.97 -21.96 15.99
N TYR A 144 -21.16 -22.81 16.59
CA TYR A 144 -20.17 -23.64 15.92
C TYR A 144 -20.66 -25.10 15.77
N PRO A 145 -20.24 -25.84 14.71
CA PRO A 145 -19.42 -25.37 13.59
C PRO A 145 -20.19 -24.36 12.70
N TYR A 146 -19.47 -23.34 12.23
CA TYR A 146 -20.03 -22.28 11.38
C TYR A 146 -19.51 -22.42 9.95
N GLN A 147 -20.42 -22.54 8.97
CA GLN A 147 -20.03 -22.56 7.55
C GLN A 147 -19.93 -21.13 7.00
N VAL A 148 -18.78 -20.81 6.41
CA VAL A 148 -18.58 -19.52 5.75
C VAL A 148 -19.44 -19.46 4.49
N PRO A 149 -20.30 -18.44 4.34
CA PRO A 149 -21.13 -18.29 3.13
C PRO A 149 -20.29 -18.11 1.86
N ALA A 150 -20.92 -18.36 0.70
CA ALA A 150 -20.30 -18.05 -0.59
C ALA A 150 -19.91 -16.58 -0.68
N ASP A 151 -18.80 -16.28 -1.35
CA ASP A 151 -18.25 -14.94 -1.59
C ASP A 151 -17.98 -14.13 -0.29
N ARG A 152 -17.76 -14.85 0.83
CA ARG A 152 -17.42 -14.23 2.12
C ARG A 152 -16.22 -14.88 2.77
N TRP A 153 -15.61 -14.11 3.67
CA TRP A 153 -14.42 -14.51 4.42
C TRP A 153 -14.69 -14.42 5.90
N PHE A 154 -14.32 -15.49 6.62
CA PHE A 154 -14.32 -15.49 8.07
C PHE A 154 -12.99 -14.87 8.54
N VAL A 155 -13.07 -13.77 9.26
CA VAL A 155 -11.90 -13.02 9.69
C VAL A 155 -11.87 -12.85 11.19
N MET A 156 -10.66 -12.87 11.79
CA MET A 156 -10.47 -12.65 13.22
C MET A 156 -9.35 -11.65 13.47
N GLY A 157 -9.41 -10.94 14.59
CA GLY A 157 -8.28 -10.13 15.06
C GLY A 157 -7.22 -11.00 15.73
N ASP A 158 -5.98 -10.52 15.70
CA ASP A 158 -4.87 -11.22 16.36
C ASP A 158 -4.93 -11.05 17.89
N HIS A 159 -5.50 -9.94 18.37
CA HIS A 159 -5.81 -9.79 19.80
C HIS A 159 -7.20 -10.40 20.11
N ARG A 160 -7.22 -11.69 20.27
CA ARG A 160 -8.43 -12.53 20.34
C ARG A 160 -9.47 -12.09 21.37
N SER A 161 -9.01 -11.65 22.54
CA SER A 161 -9.90 -11.28 23.65
C SER A 161 -10.61 -9.94 23.46
N THR A 162 -10.03 -9.01 22.70
CA THR A 162 -10.58 -7.66 22.52
C THR A 162 -11.16 -7.40 21.14
N SER A 163 -10.93 -8.30 20.18
CA SER A 163 -11.38 -8.13 18.81
C SER A 163 -12.86 -8.45 18.66
N VAL A 164 -13.63 -7.51 18.12
CA VAL A 164 -14.95 -7.78 17.55
C VAL A 164 -14.74 -8.07 16.06
N ASP A 165 -15.13 -9.26 15.62
CA ASP A 165 -14.84 -9.80 14.29
C ASP A 165 -15.91 -10.83 13.85
N SER A 166 -15.61 -11.75 12.92
CA SER A 166 -16.59 -12.69 12.39
C SER A 166 -17.21 -13.65 13.43
N ARG A 167 -16.62 -13.77 14.61
CA ARG A 167 -17.23 -14.50 15.74
C ARG A 167 -18.47 -13.81 16.29
N ASN A 168 -18.65 -12.53 15.99
CA ASN A 168 -19.82 -11.77 16.41
C ASN A 168 -20.66 -11.36 15.17
N THR A 169 -21.96 -11.60 15.26
CA THR A 169 -22.92 -11.28 14.19
C THR A 169 -22.94 -9.80 13.81
N ALA A 170 -22.48 -8.91 14.69
CA ALA A 170 -22.36 -7.48 14.39
C ALA A 170 -21.41 -7.23 13.21
N VAL A 171 -20.30 -7.98 13.11
CA VAL A 171 -19.37 -7.92 11.97
C VAL A 171 -19.71 -9.00 10.95
N GLY A 172 -19.88 -10.24 11.40
CA GLY A 172 -20.14 -11.40 10.54
C GLY A 172 -19.00 -11.69 9.56
N CYS A 173 -19.29 -12.54 8.57
CA CYS A 173 -18.34 -12.79 7.48
C CYS A 173 -18.25 -11.61 6.51
N VAL A 174 -17.04 -11.25 6.14
CA VAL A 174 -16.72 -10.11 5.29
C VAL A 174 -16.96 -10.46 3.82
N ALA A 175 -17.74 -9.68 3.12
CA ALA A 175 -18.00 -9.87 1.70
C ALA A 175 -16.78 -9.42 0.86
N ASP A 176 -16.50 -10.15 -0.21
CA ASP A 176 -15.34 -9.93 -1.07
C ASP A 176 -15.28 -8.50 -1.62
N GLU A 177 -16.43 -7.96 -2.03
CA GLU A 177 -16.58 -6.61 -2.56
C GLU A 177 -16.30 -5.49 -1.54
N THR A 178 -16.34 -5.80 -0.24
CA THR A 178 -16.04 -4.83 0.82
C THR A 178 -14.56 -4.75 1.15
N ILE A 179 -13.76 -5.70 0.66
CA ILE A 179 -12.33 -5.75 0.95
C ILE A 179 -11.59 -4.70 0.12
N VAL A 180 -10.92 -3.79 0.80
CA VAL A 180 -10.06 -2.74 0.21
C VAL A 180 -8.79 -3.35 -0.38
N GLY A 181 -8.24 -4.35 0.30
CA GLY A 181 -7.05 -5.06 -0.14
C GLY A 181 -6.37 -5.84 0.98
N ARG A 182 -5.38 -6.65 0.59
CA ARG A 182 -4.50 -7.40 1.48
C ARG A 182 -3.35 -6.52 1.94
N ILE A 183 -3.12 -6.43 3.25
CA ILE A 183 -1.98 -5.74 3.82
C ILE A 183 -0.72 -6.57 3.57
N VAL A 184 0.29 -5.94 2.99
CA VAL A 184 1.52 -6.62 2.59
C VAL A 184 2.77 -6.04 3.22
N TRP A 185 2.75 -4.75 3.59
CA TRP A 185 3.93 -4.06 4.07
C TRP A 185 3.63 -3.05 5.15
N ASN A 186 4.45 -3.02 6.19
CA ASN A 186 4.46 -1.96 7.20
C ASN A 186 5.53 -0.93 6.84
N VAL A 187 5.15 0.33 6.64
CA VAL A 187 6.05 1.44 6.25
C VAL A 187 6.45 2.30 7.44
N TRP A 188 5.64 2.33 8.46
CA TRP A 188 5.88 3.10 9.68
C TRP A 188 5.29 2.38 10.90
N PRO A 189 5.98 2.38 12.05
CA PRO A 189 7.27 3.01 12.32
C PRO A 189 8.46 2.30 11.67
N LEU A 190 9.61 2.97 11.56
CA LEU A 190 10.78 2.46 10.82
C LEU A 190 11.44 1.23 11.47
N ASP A 191 11.29 1.06 12.77
CA ASP A 191 11.76 -0.12 13.50
C ASP A 191 10.97 -1.39 13.15
N ARG A 192 9.75 -1.22 12.60
CA ARG A 192 8.88 -2.31 12.09
C ARG A 192 8.74 -2.30 10.56
N PHE A 193 9.62 -1.59 9.88
CA PHE A 193 9.59 -1.54 8.41
C PHE A 193 9.84 -2.93 7.82
N GLY A 194 8.87 -3.44 7.05
CA GLY A 194 9.00 -4.76 6.45
C GLY A 194 7.67 -5.39 6.03
N PRO A 195 7.73 -6.61 5.48
CA PRO A 195 6.53 -7.37 5.11
C PRO A 195 5.74 -7.76 6.36
N VAL A 196 4.43 -7.63 6.29
CA VAL A 196 3.50 -8.10 7.32
C VAL A 196 3.18 -9.56 7.05
N LYS A 197 3.32 -10.41 8.08
CA LYS A 197 3.08 -11.85 8.00
C LYS A 197 1.99 -12.29 8.97
#